data_76baef3ee768baac55f4f9eaccfc0215
#
_entry.id   76baef3ee768baac55f4f9eaccfc0215
#
_cell.length_a   1.000
_cell.length_b   1.000
_cell.length_c   1.000
_cell.angle_alpha   90.00
_cell.angle_beta   90.00
_cell.angle_gamma   90.00
#
_symmetry.space_group_name_H-M   'P 1'
#
loop_
_entity.id
_entity.type
_entity.pdbx_description
1 polymer ?
#
loop_
_entity_poly.entity_id
_entity_poly.type
_entity_poly.pdbx_seq_one_letter_code
_entity_poly.pdbx_strand_id
1 'polypeptide(L)'
;MLLAHSPNIIEQASKHGVNAYLCGHTHGGQICLPGGIPILKDSAIPRWCIAGKWHYENMVGYTSVGCGVSVAEARFFCPPEITVHTLFTQ
;
A
#
# COMPACT_ATOMS: atom_id res chain seq x y z
N MET A 1 -12.34 -3.26 -10.21
CA MET A 1 -11.06 -3.41 -9.49
C MET A 1 -9.97 -2.68 -10.25
N LEU A 2 -9.10 -1.99 -9.55
CA LEU A 2 -7.97 -1.28 -10.14
C LEU A 2 -6.65 -1.83 -9.60
N LEU A 3 -5.73 -2.15 -10.50
CA LEU A 3 -4.33 -2.42 -10.16
C LEU A 3 -3.53 -1.16 -10.49
N ALA A 4 -2.94 -0.55 -9.50
CA ALA A 4 -2.16 0.67 -9.67
C ALA A 4 -0.75 0.49 -9.11
N HIS A 5 0.19 1.30 -9.61
CA HIS A 5 1.56 1.25 -9.12
C HIS A 5 1.66 1.70 -7.67
N SER A 6 0.98 2.79 -7.31
CA SER A 6 1.08 3.40 -5.99
C SER A 6 -0.30 3.86 -5.49
N PRO A 7 -0.42 4.24 -4.20
CA PRO A 7 -1.69 4.73 -3.65
C PRO A 7 -1.97 6.20 -3.94
N ASN A 8 -1.33 6.82 -4.90
CA ASN A 8 -1.43 8.26 -5.12
C ASN A 8 -2.68 8.71 -5.90
N ILE A 9 -3.50 7.81 -6.42
CA ILE A 9 -4.73 8.16 -7.14
C ILE A 9 -5.99 7.59 -6.50
N ILE A 10 -5.97 7.36 -5.20
CA ILE A 10 -7.08 6.77 -4.45
C ILE A 10 -8.35 7.62 -4.58
N GLU A 11 -8.23 8.94 -4.43
CA GLU A 11 -9.38 9.84 -4.52
C GLU A 11 -10.02 9.81 -5.91
N GLN A 12 -9.20 9.89 -6.96
CA GLN A 12 -9.68 9.82 -8.34
C GLN A 12 -10.33 8.48 -8.65
N ALA A 13 -9.73 7.37 -8.19
CA ALA A 13 -10.30 6.04 -8.37
C ALA A 13 -11.67 5.91 -7.71
N SER A 14 -11.81 6.42 -6.49
CA SER A 14 -13.09 6.42 -5.79
C SER A 14 -14.16 7.20 -6.53
N LYS A 15 -13.81 8.37 -7.07
CA LYS A 15 -14.74 9.19 -7.86
C LYS A 15 -15.21 8.51 -9.15
N HIS A 16 -14.42 7.59 -9.69
CA HIS A 16 -14.77 6.84 -10.90
C HIS A 16 -15.45 5.49 -10.62
N GLY A 17 -15.87 5.26 -9.37
CA GLY A 17 -16.62 4.07 -9.01
C GLY A 17 -15.78 2.81 -8.80
N VAL A 18 -14.47 2.94 -8.63
CA VAL A 18 -13.61 1.80 -8.30
C VAL A 18 -13.96 1.33 -6.88
N ASN A 19 -14.18 0.03 -6.72
CA ASN A 19 -14.55 -0.55 -5.42
C ASN A 19 -13.45 -1.40 -4.79
N ALA A 20 -12.41 -1.75 -5.54
CA ALA A 20 -11.26 -2.47 -5.03
C ALA A 20 -9.98 -1.91 -5.68
N TYR A 21 -8.99 -1.57 -4.85
CA TYR A 21 -7.74 -0.93 -5.26
C TYR A 21 -6.56 -1.70 -4.72
N LEU A 22 -5.69 -2.19 -5.60
CA LEU A 22 -4.48 -2.90 -5.20
C LEU A 22 -3.26 -2.16 -5.73
N CYS A 23 -2.30 -1.88 -4.87
CA CYS A 23 -1.08 -1.16 -5.24
C CYS A 23 0.13 -1.59 -4.42
N GLY A 24 1.27 -1.03 -4.77
CA GLY A 24 2.53 -1.23 -4.09
C GLY A 24 3.35 0.06 -4.06
N HIS A 25 4.59 0.01 -4.51
CA HIS A 25 5.52 1.14 -4.65
C HIS A 25 6.11 1.66 -3.33
N THR A 26 5.32 1.74 -2.27
CA THR A 26 5.72 2.37 -1.01
C THR A 26 6.80 1.60 -0.26
N HIS A 27 6.95 0.30 -0.54
CA HIS A 27 7.79 -0.63 0.23
C HIS A 27 7.45 -0.63 1.73
N GLY A 28 6.24 -0.16 2.10
CA GLY A 28 5.81 -0.02 3.49
C GLY A 28 6.65 0.97 4.29
N GLY A 29 7.41 1.85 3.60
CA GLY A 29 8.43 2.69 4.21
C GLY A 29 9.78 2.02 4.32
N GLN A 30 9.88 0.72 4.13
CA GLN A 30 11.08 -0.13 4.12
C GLN A 30 11.91 -0.07 5.40
N ILE A 31 12.30 1.13 5.85
CA ILE A 31 13.01 1.36 7.12
C ILE A 31 12.00 1.92 8.10
N CYS A 32 11.70 1.16 9.13
CA CYS A 32 10.64 1.48 10.08
C CYS A 32 11.12 1.39 11.53
N LEU A 33 10.38 2.01 12.43
CA LEU A 33 10.47 1.77 13.87
C LEU A 33 9.74 0.46 14.21
N PRO A 34 9.95 -0.12 15.40
CA PRO A 34 9.19 -1.27 15.86
C PRO A 34 7.67 -1.02 15.70
N GLY A 35 6.95 -2.03 15.20
CA GLY A 35 5.54 -1.90 14.88
C GLY A 35 5.26 -1.46 13.45
N GLY A 36 6.30 -1.35 12.60
CA GLY A 36 6.12 -1.00 11.19
C GLY A 36 5.86 0.48 10.93
N ILE A 37 6.23 1.37 11.87
CA ILE A 37 6.05 2.83 11.70
C ILE A 37 7.16 3.36 10.79
N PRO A 38 6.85 3.84 9.57
CA PRO A 38 7.88 4.27 8.63
C PRO A 38 8.66 5.49 9.11
N ILE A 39 9.99 5.44 8.98
CA ILE A 39 10.89 6.56 9.25
C ILE A 39 11.00 7.43 7.99
N LEU A 40 11.22 6.78 6.84
CA LEU A 40 11.31 7.43 5.55
C LEU A 40 10.12 7.02 4.70
N LYS A 41 9.38 7.99 4.20
CA LYS A 41 8.29 7.76 3.25
C LYS A 41 8.12 8.96 2.35
N ASP A 42 7.50 8.74 1.21
CA ASP A 42 7.06 9.84 0.36
C ASP A 42 6.00 10.65 1.13
N SER A 43 6.29 11.93 1.34
CA SER A 43 5.40 12.82 2.09
C SER A 43 4.04 13.04 1.41
N ALA A 44 3.94 12.76 0.11
CA ALA A 44 2.69 12.85 -0.62
C ALA A 44 1.74 11.67 -0.33
N ILE A 45 2.23 10.59 0.31
CA ILE A 45 1.45 9.40 0.59
C ILE A 45 1.07 9.38 2.07
N PRO A 46 -0.24 9.46 2.41
CA PRO A 46 -0.68 9.39 3.79
C PRO A 46 -0.31 8.05 4.45
N ARG A 47 -0.08 8.09 5.76
CA ARG A 47 0.32 6.91 6.52
C ARG A 47 -0.72 5.79 6.48
N TRP A 48 -2.02 6.12 6.41
CA TRP A 48 -3.10 5.13 6.45
C TRP A 48 -3.12 4.21 5.22
N CYS A 49 -2.52 4.59 4.11
CA CYS A 49 -2.51 3.79 2.87
C CYS A 49 -1.10 3.35 2.44
N ILE A 50 -0.10 3.51 3.31
CA ILE A 50 1.28 3.16 2.96
C ILE A 50 1.53 1.65 2.98
N ALA A 51 0.74 0.90 3.72
CA ALA A 51 0.87 -0.56 3.83
C ALA A 51 -0.43 -1.19 4.33
N GLY A 52 -0.69 -2.43 3.90
CA GLY A 52 -1.80 -3.23 4.40
C GLY A 52 -3.16 -2.81 3.86
N LYS A 53 -4.19 -3.31 4.54
CA LYS A 53 -5.58 -3.09 4.16
C LYS A 53 -6.07 -1.73 4.63
N TRP A 54 -6.81 -1.04 3.77
CA TRP A 54 -7.40 0.26 4.09
C TRP A 54 -8.75 0.43 3.37
N HIS A 55 -9.49 1.45 3.78
CA HIS A 55 -10.77 1.84 3.17
C HIS A 55 -10.73 3.33 2.82
N TYR A 56 -11.36 3.68 1.74
CA TYR A 56 -11.63 5.05 1.34
C TYR A 56 -13.04 5.11 0.76
N GLU A 57 -13.96 5.74 1.49
CA GLU A 57 -15.39 5.78 1.15
C GLU A 57 -15.93 4.36 0.93
N ASN A 58 -16.44 4.03 -0.25
CA ASN A 58 -16.96 2.70 -0.57
C ASN A 58 -15.91 1.76 -1.18
N MET A 59 -14.65 2.21 -1.22
CA MET A 59 -13.56 1.45 -1.84
C MET A 59 -12.73 0.74 -0.79
N VAL A 60 -12.43 -0.52 -1.03
CA VAL A 60 -11.48 -1.30 -0.23
C VAL A 60 -10.15 -1.31 -0.96
N GLY A 61 -9.07 -1.10 -0.23
CA GLY A 61 -7.75 -1.14 -0.83
C GLY A 61 -6.74 -1.98 -0.05
N TYR A 62 -5.66 -2.31 -0.73
CA TYR A 62 -4.52 -2.97 -0.14
C TYR A 62 -3.25 -2.45 -0.78
N THR A 63 -2.30 -2.03 0.06
CA THR A 63 -0.97 -1.62 -0.38
C THR A 63 0.04 -2.67 0.07
N SER A 64 0.63 -3.37 -0.90
CA SER A 64 1.67 -4.36 -0.60
C SER A 64 2.97 -3.65 -0.26
N VAL A 65 3.67 -4.16 0.76
CA VAL A 65 5.02 -3.69 1.08
C VAL A 65 6.06 -4.30 0.14
N GLY A 66 5.68 -5.31 -0.64
CA GLY A 66 6.55 -5.96 -1.60
C GLY A 66 7.65 -6.79 -0.98
N CYS A 67 8.48 -7.40 -1.82
CA CYS A 67 9.59 -8.23 -1.40
C CYS A 67 10.96 -7.67 -1.83
N GLY A 68 10.97 -6.52 -2.52
CA GLY A 68 12.17 -5.84 -2.95
C GLY A 68 12.61 -4.72 -2.01
N VAL A 69 13.63 -3.98 -2.42
CA VAL A 69 14.14 -2.82 -1.71
C VAL A 69 14.31 -1.64 -2.66
N SER A 70 14.34 -0.43 -2.11
CA SER A 70 14.53 0.80 -2.84
C SER A 70 15.38 1.75 -2.01
N VAL A 71 16.24 2.53 -2.64
CA VAL A 71 17.14 3.51 -2.02
C VAL A 71 18.22 2.85 -1.16
N ALA A 72 17.85 2.04 -0.18
CA ALA A 72 18.76 1.26 0.66
C ALA A 72 18.55 -0.24 0.43
N GLU A 73 19.62 -1.04 0.49
CA GLU A 73 19.57 -2.49 0.30
C GLU A 73 19.20 -3.21 1.60
N ALA A 74 18.22 -2.68 2.34
CA ALA A 74 17.81 -3.23 3.64
C ALA A 74 16.36 -2.91 3.95
N ARG A 75 15.72 -3.80 4.73
CA ARG A 75 14.43 -3.56 5.35
C ARG A 75 14.58 -3.61 6.85
N PHE A 76 13.90 -2.72 7.56
CA PHE A 76 13.97 -2.63 9.01
C PHE A 76 12.57 -2.50 9.60
N PHE A 77 12.14 -3.48 10.40
CA PHE A 77 10.79 -3.57 10.96
C PHE A 77 9.68 -3.43 9.90
N CYS A 78 10.01 -3.81 8.66
CA CYS A 78 9.09 -3.83 7.53
C CYS A 78 9.43 -5.07 6.70
N PRO A 79 9.05 -6.27 7.14
CA PRO A 79 9.42 -7.51 6.46
C PRO A 79 8.85 -7.57 5.05
N PRO A 80 9.55 -8.21 4.12
CA PRO A 80 9.02 -8.40 2.77
C PRO A 80 7.75 -9.25 2.79
N GLU A 81 6.89 -9.03 1.80
CA GLU A 81 5.57 -9.65 1.75
C GLU A 81 5.21 -10.06 0.33
N ILE A 82 4.63 -11.25 0.21
CA ILE A 82 3.89 -11.67 -0.97
C ILE A 82 2.46 -11.91 -0.50
N THR A 83 1.51 -11.17 -1.04
CA THR A 83 0.11 -11.22 -0.59
C THR A 83 -0.75 -11.95 -1.61
N VAL A 84 -1.53 -12.91 -1.14
CA VAL A 84 -2.52 -13.60 -1.96
C VAL A 84 -3.89 -12.99 -1.67
N HIS A 85 -4.57 -12.51 -2.71
CA HIS A 85 -5.92 -11.97 -2.63
C HIS A 85 -6.91 -12.97 -3.22
N THR A 86 -7.98 -13.22 -2.50
CA THR A 86 -9.07 -14.05 -2.99
C THR A 86 -10.30 -13.16 -3.21
N LEU A 87 -10.81 -13.18 -4.43
CA LEU A 87 -11.95 -12.36 -4.83
C LEU A 87 -13.19 -13.21 -4.93
N PHE A 88 -14.29 -12.70 -4.39
CA PHE A 88 -15.58 -13.37 -4.43
C PHE A 88 -16.61 -12.51 -5.14
N THR A 89 -17.52 -13.13 -5.88
CA THR A 89 -18.72 -12.45 -6.38
C THR A 89 -19.77 -12.44 -5.27
N GLN A 90 -20.53 -11.35 -5.21
CA GLN A 90 -21.62 -11.21 -4.27
C GLN A 90 -22.96 -11.51 -4.95
#